data_c2253d95f1ef84f1e88ccae29ee60354
#
_entry.id   c2253d95f1ef84f1e88ccae29ee60354
#
_cell.length_a   1.000
_cell.length_b   1.000
_cell.length_c   1.000
_cell.angle_alpha   90.00
_cell.angle_beta   90.00
_cell.angle_gamma   90.00
#
_symmetry.space_group_name_H-M   'P 1'
#
loop_
_entity.id
_entity.type
_entity.pdbx_description
1 polymer ?
#
loop_
_entity_poly.entity_id
_entity_poly.type
_entity_poly.pdbx_seq_one_letter_code
_entity_poly.pdbx_strand_id
1 'polypeptide(L)'
;MTVSLLLMMVAAILAAVVLYTFIGFIPGTDETGVLAPVTLAIILAGAPPHVVLAFFISAVVTLNLMNGIPTALVGLPGGVMSAPLMDHAMVLRTKGLASDTIRKMAVGSAIGTLISIPLSFLLASLLLPMADWIKTHSDIVLAAGAVVLALLGKNRILSLVSILPMALLFQALIIYL
;
A
#
# COMPACT_ATOMS: atom_id res chain seq x y z
N MET A 1 -29.32 0.83 3.19
CA MET A 1 -28.45 0.94 2.01
C MET A 1 -29.35 0.82 0.78
N THR A 2 -29.36 1.82 -0.10
CA THR A 2 -30.20 1.78 -1.31
C THR A 2 -29.56 0.86 -2.35
N VAL A 3 -30.39 0.21 -3.19
CA VAL A 3 -29.91 -0.68 -4.27
C VAL A 3 -28.96 0.07 -5.23
N SER A 4 -29.26 1.36 -5.50
CA SER A 4 -28.39 2.21 -6.34
C SER A 4 -27.00 2.43 -5.74
N LEU A 5 -26.88 2.60 -4.43
CA LEU A 5 -25.60 2.74 -3.75
C LEU A 5 -24.78 1.43 -3.83
N LEU A 6 -25.44 0.29 -3.65
CA LEU A 6 -24.80 -1.02 -3.80
C LEU A 6 -24.24 -1.21 -5.22
N LEU A 7 -25.03 -0.89 -6.23
CA LEU A 7 -24.60 -0.99 -7.62
C LEU A 7 -23.40 -0.06 -7.92
N MET A 8 -23.41 1.16 -7.40
CA MET A 8 -22.27 2.08 -7.53
C MET A 8 -21.01 1.54 -6.85
N MET A 9 -21.14 0.94 -5.66
CA MET A 9 -20.00 0.30 -4.97
C MET A 9 -19.45 -0.87 -5.77
N VAL A 10 -20.30 -1.75 -6.30
CA VAL A 10 -19.88 -2.89 -7.12
C VAL A 10 -19.18 -2.41 -8.39
N ALA A 11 -19.73 -1.41 -9.07
CA ALA A 11 -19.10 -0.83 -10.25
C ALA A 11 -17.74 -0.21 -9.93
N ALA A 12 -17.62 0.49 -8.80
CA ALA A 12 -16.35 1.06 -8.34
C ALA A 12 -15.30 -0.02 -8.03
N ILE A 13 -15.70 -1.12 -7.37
CA ILE A 13 -14.84 -2.29 -7.11
C ILE A 13 -14.33 -2.87 -8.42
N LEU A 14 -15.21 -3.14 -9.37
CA LEU A 14 -14.83 -3.71 -10.67
C LEU A 14 -13.90 -2.79 -11.44
N ALA A 15 -14.18 -1.50 -11.48
CA ALA A 15 -13.32 -0.50 -12.12
C ALA A 15 -11.93 -0.47 -11.47
N ALA A 16 -11.86 -0.48 -10.13
CA ALA A 16 -10.60 -0.53 -9.40
C ALA A 16 -9.80 -1.81 -9.72
N VAL A 17 -10.46 -2.97 -9.67
CA VAL A 17 -9.80 -4.25 -9.97
C VAL A 17 -9.23 -4.27 -11.38
N VAL A 18 -10.00 -3.85 -12.39
CA VAL A 18 -9.52 -3.82 -13.78
C VAL A 18 -8.34 -2.86 -13.92
N LEU A 19 -8.50 -1.62 -13.47
CA LEU A 19 -7.46 -0.58 -13.60
C LEU A 19 -6.16 -0.99 -12.90
N TYR A 20 -6.24 -1.38 -11.63
CA TYR A 20 -5.06 -1.68 -10.83
C TYR A 20 -4.45 -3.06 -11.10
N THR A 21 -5.15 -3.95 -11.80
CA THR A 21 -4.54 -5.14 -12.38
C THR A 21 -3.46 -4.75 -13.40
N PHE A 22 -3.76 -3.85 -14.31
CA PHE A 22 -2.78 -3.42 -15.31
C PHE A 22 -1.64 -2.59 -14.71
N ILE A 23 -1.96 -1.67 -13.80
CA ILE A 23 -0.96 -0.82 -13.14
C ILE A 23 0.00 -1.65 -12.30
N GLY A 24 -0.49 -2.66 -11.57
CA GLY A 24 0.32 -3.49 -10.69
C GLY A 24 1.31 -4.40 -11.42
N PHE A 25 1.19 -4.59 -12.73
CA PHE A 25 2.22 -5.26 -13.55
C PHE A 25 3.47 -4.39 -13.76
N ILE A 26 3.37 -3.08 -13.53
CA ILE A 26 4.49 -2.15 -13.71
C ILE A 26 5.33 -2.16 -12.43
N PRO A 27 6.61 -2.65 -12.49
CA PRO A 27 7.46 -2.68 -11.30
C PRO A 27 7.70 -1.27 -10.75
N GLY A 28 7.71 -1.16 -9.41
CA GLY A 28 7.97 0.11 -8.73
C GLY A 28 6.74 1.01 -8.55
N THR A 29 5.55 0.55 -8.93
CA THR A 29 4.31 1.27 -8.61
C THR A 29 3.96 1.05 -7.13
N ASP A 30 3.67 2.14 -6.43
CA ASP A 30 3.19 2.09 -5.05
C ASP A 30 1.82 2.76 -4.90
N GLU A 31 1.21 2.56 -3.75
CA GLU A 31 -0.11 3.09 -3.45
C GLU A 31 -0.11 4.63 -3.44
N THR A 32 0.96 5.24 -2.96
CA THR A 32 1.02 6.69 -2.76
C THR A 32 1.08 7.42 -4.10
N GLY A 33 1.93 6.95 -5.02
CA GLY A 33 2.12 7.59 -6.32
C GLY A 33 0.94 7.37 -7.28
N VAL A 34 0.21 6.26 -7.16
CA VAL A 34 -0.83 5.88 -8.11
C VAL A 34 -2.23 6.08 -7.55
N LEU A 35 -2.47 5.71 -6.27
CA LEU A 35 -3.81 5.78 -5.68
C LEU A 35 -4.21 7.19 -5.28
N ALA A 36 -3.29 8.01 -4.76
CA ALA A 36 -3.62 9.33 -4.26
C ALA A 36 -4.22 10.25 -5.34
N PRO A 37 -3.64 10.39 -6.54
CA PRO A 37 -4.22 11.22 -7.60
C PRO A 37 -5.60 10.75 -8.07
N VAL A 38 -5.78 9.42 -8.23
CA VAL A 38 -7.05 8.84 -8.69
C VAL A 38 -8.12 8.98 -7.62
N THR A 39 -7.79 8.72 -6.36
CA THR A 39 -8.73 8.87 -5.23
C THR A 39 -9.15 10.32 -5.06
N LEU A 40 -8.23 11.27 -5.18
CA LEU A 40 -8.54 12.69 -5.12
C LEU A 40 -9.50 13.10 -6.25
N ALA A 41 -9.29 12.62 -7.46
CA ALA A 41 -10.18 12.90 -8.59
C ALA A 41 -11.61 12.37 -8.34
N ILE A 42 -11.74 11.16 -7.76
CA ILE A 42 -13.05 10.56 -7.41
C ILE A 42 -13.75 11.36 -6.31
N ILE A 43 -13.01 11.80 -5.29
CA ILE A 43 -13.56 12.64 -4.21
C ILE A 43 -14.04 13.97 -4.77
N LEU A 44 -13.26 14.61 -5.63
CA LEU A 44 -13.62 15.88 -6.26
C LEU A 44 -14.81 15.75 -7.21
N ALA A 45 -15.05 14.57 -7.78
CA ALA A 45 -16.24 14.27 -8.57
C ALA A 45 -17.52 14.12 -7.72
N GLY A 46 -17.44 14.25 -6.39
CA GLY A 46 -18.59 14.18 -5.50
C GLY A 46 -19.14 12.77 -5.27
N ALA A 47 -18.30 11.74 -5.46
CA ALA A 47 -18.72 10.37 -5.21
C ALA A 47 -19.04 10.13 -3.72
N PRO A 48 -20.09 9.33 -3.41
CA PRO A 48 -20.44 9.01 -2.03
C PRO A 48 -19.25 8.35 -1.27
N PRO A 49 -19.03 8.66 0.02
CA PRO A 49 -17.88 8.14 0.77
C PRO A 49 -17.75 6.62 0.76
N HIS A 50 -18.87 5.89 0.77
CA HIS A 50 -18.87 4.42 0.70
C HIS A 50 -18.34 3.89 -0.64
N VAL A 51 -18.63 4.60 -1.73
CA VAL A 51 -18.14 4.26 -3.09
C VAL A 51 -16.64 4.53 -3.18
N VAL A 52 -16.18 5.67 -2.66
CA VAL A 52 -14.75 6.03 -2.57
C VAL A 52 -13.98 4.98 -1.77
N LEU A 53 -14.51 4.60 -0.60
CA LEU A 53 -13.90 3.59 0.26
C LEU A 53 -13.82 2.22 -0.43
N ALA A 54 -14.91 1.80 -1.09
CA ALA A 54 -14.96 0.53 -1.81
C ALA A 54 -13.95 0.50 -2.96
N PHE A 55 -13.83 1.59 -3.73
CA PHE A 55 -12.83 1.76 -4.78
C PHE A 55 -11.41 1.67 -4.21
N PHE A 56 -11.13 2.44 -3.16
CA PHE A 56 -9.80 2.54 -2.56
C PHE A 56 -9.31 1.20 -2.01
N ILE A 57 -10.13 0.51 -1.21
CA ILE A 57 -9.78 -0.81 -0.65
C ILE A 57 -9.50 -1.81 -1.77
N SER A 58 -10.36 -1.85 -2.79
CA SER A 58 -10.19 -2.77 -3.91
C SER A 58 -8.94 -2.46 -4.72
N ALA A 59 -8.63 -1.18 -4.92
CA ALA A 59 -7.44 -0.72 -5.60
C ALA A 59 -6.16 -1.13 -4.86
N VAL A 60 -6.08 -0.89 -3.55
CA VAL A 60 -4.93 -1.26 -2.70
C VAL A 60 -4.70 -2.77 -2.74
N VAL A 61 -5.75 -3.56 -2.52
CA VAL A 61 -5.65 -5.03 -2.51
C VAL A 61 -5.19 -5.55 -3.87
N THR A 62 -5.78 -5.04 -4.95
CA THR A 62 -5.42 -5.48 -6.31
C THR A 62 -3.99 -5.08 -6.68
N LEU A 63 -3.60 -3.84 -6.41
CA LEU A 63 -2.26 -3.35 -6.69
C LEU A 63 -1.20 -4.19 -5.97
N ASN A 64 -1.36 -4.43 -4.67
CA ASN A 64 -0.41 -5.21 -3.89
C ASN A 64 -0.32 -6.67 -4.36
N LEU A 65 -1.45 -7.27 -4.73
CA LEU A 65 -1.46 -8.63 -5.27
C LEU A 65 -0.71 -8.71 -6.61
N MET A 66 -0.98 -7.76 -7.51
CA MET A 66 -0.37 -7.73 -8.84
C MET A 66 1.11 -7.38 -8.79
N ASN A 67 1.56 -6.54 -7.87
CA ASN A 67 2.98 -6.23 -7.63
C ASN A 67 3.81 -7.47 -7.23
N GLY A 68 3.18 -8.52 -6.74
CA GLY A 68 3.82 -9.81 -6.51
C GLY A 68 4.27 -10.53 -7.80
N ILE A 69 3.63 -10.26 -8.92
CA ILE A 69 3.90 -10.94 -10.20
C ILE A 69 5.29 -10.58 -10.77
N PRO A 70 5.66 -9.30 -10.97
CA PRO A 70 6.99 -8.95 -11.41
C PRO A 70 8.08 -9.41 -10.43
N THR A 71 7.79 -9.41 -9.13
CA THR A 71 8.72 -9.94 -8.12
C THR A 71 9.00 -11.43 -8.33
N ALA A 72 7.97 -12.24 -8.56
CA ALA A 72 8.10 -13.67 -8.75
C ALA A 72 8.66 -14.07 -10.12
N LEU A 73 8.26 -13.37 -11.20
CA LEU A 73 8.63 -13.72 -12.57
C LEU A 73 9.97 -13.13 -13.00
N VAL A 74 10.23 -11.88 -12.66
CA VAL A 74 11.38 -11.12 -13.16
C VAL A 74 12.44 -10.93 -12.08
N GLY A 75 12.07 -10.99 -10.81
CA GLY A 75 12.96 -10.69 -9.69
C GLY A 75 13.21 -9.20 -9.51
N LEU A 76 12.23 -8.38 -9.93
CA LEU A 76 12.21 -6.95 -9.67
C LEU A 76 11.17 -6.66 -8.60
N PRO A 77 11.44 -5.78 -7.61
CA PRO A 77 10.44 -5.44 -6.62
C PRO A 77 9.27 -4.74 -7.30
N GLY A 78 8.11 -5.37 -7.26
CA GLY A 78 6.88 -4.78 -7.81
C GLY A 78 6.45 -3.54 -7.03
N GLY A 79 6.65 -3.55 -5.72
CA GLY A 79 6.39 -2.46 -4.80
C GLY A 79 7.22 -2.61 -3.53
N VAL A 80 7.12 -1.64 -2.63
CA VAL A 80 7.88 -1.62 -1.36
C VAL A 80 7.60 -2.87 -0.52
N MET A 81 6.35 -3.33 -0.48
CA MET A 81 5.95 -4.51 0.29
C MET A 81 6.50 -5.82 -0.25
N SER A 82 6.85 -5.90 -1.52
CA SER A 82 7.44 -7.09 -2.13
C SER A 82 8.97 -7.15 -2.01
N ALA A 83 9.63 -6.05 -1.67
CA ALA A 83 11.08 -5.98 -1.54
C ALA A 83 11.68 -7.00 -0.54
N PRO A 84 11.12 -7.24 0.65
CA PRO A 84 11.63 -8.26 1.59
C PRO A 84 11.53 -9.70 1.07
N LEU A 85 10.65 -9.95 0.09
CA LEU A 85 10.40 -11.29 -0.46
C LEU A 85 11.31 -11.62 -1.64
N MET A 86 12.08 -10.65 -2.12
CA MET A 86 12.90 -10.79 -3.35
C MET A 86 13.88 -11.95 -3.29
N ASP A 87 14.63 -12.09 -2.20
CA ASP A 87 15.64 -13.16 -2.07
C ASP A 87 14.99 -14.54 -2.19
N HIS A 88 13.86 -14.75 -1.54
CA HIS A 88 13.12 -16.00 -1.61
C HIS A 88 12.49 -16.23 -2.99
N ALA A 89 11.95 -15.20 -3.61
CA ALA A 89 11.38 -15.27 -4.95
C ALA A 89 12.44 -15.64 -5.99
N MET A 90 13.63 -15.04 -5.89
CA MET A 90 14.76 -15.36 -6.77
C MET A 90 15.21 -16.81 -6.65
N VAL A 91 15.34 -17.35 -5.43
CA VAL A 91 15.70 -18.76 -5.20
C VAL A 91 14.64 -19.70 -5.80
N LEU A 92 13.36 -19.40 -5.65
CA LEU A 92 12.29 -20.22 -6.21
C LEU A 92 12.24 -20.11 -7.75
N ARG A 93 12.51 -18.93 -8.29
CA ARG A 93 12.59 -18.71 -9.73
C ARG A 93 13.71 -19.54 -10.38
N THR A 94 14.91 -19.57 -9.80
CA THR A 94 16.03 -20.37 -10.32
C THR A 94 15.71 -21.88 -10.33
N LYS A 95 14.78 -22.32 -9.49
CA LYS A 95 14.25 -23.68 -9.45
C LYS A 95 13.07 -23.93 -10.39
N GLY A 96 12.66 -22.95 -11.20
CA GLY A 96 11.50 -23.05 -12.08
C GLY A 96 10.13 -22.97 -11.37
N LEU A 97 10.10 -22.54 -10.10
CA LEU A 97 8.92 -22.51 -9.24
C LEU A 97 8.28 -21.11 -9.12
N ALA A 98 8.41 -20.27 -10.15
CA ALA A 98 7.87 -18.91 -10.14
C ALA A 98 6.34 -18.87 -9.96
N SER A 99 5.60 -19.79 -10.60
CA SER A 99 4.14 -19.91 -10.45
C SER A 99 3.73 -20.28 -9.02
N ASP A 100 4.48 -21.16 -8.37
CA ASP A 100 4.24 -21.53 -6.98
C ASP A 100 4.52 -20.37 -6.04
N THR A 101 5.48 -19.52 -6.36
CA THR A 101 5.75 -18.28 -5.62
C THR A 101 4.54 -17.36 -5.64
N ILE A 102 3.98 -17.09 -6.83
CA ILE A 102 2.77 -16.25 -6.98
C ILE A 102 1.61 -16.83 -6.18
N ARG A 103 1.38 -18.14 -6.29
CA ARG A 103 0.30 -18.82 -5.57
C ARG A 103 0.46 -18.71 -4.05
N LYS A 104 1.67 -18.91 -3.52
CA LYS A 104 1.97 -18.77 -2.09
C LYS A 104 1.81 -17.33 -1.61
N MET A 105 2.25 -16.35 -2.41
CA MET A 105 2.05 -14.93 -2.09
C MET A 105 0.56 -14.58 -2.04
N ALA A 106 -0.24 -15.04 -3.01
CA ALA A 106 -1.68 -14.81 -3.02
C ALA A 106 -2.40 -15.44 -1.82
N VAL A 107 -2.06 -16.70 -1.47
CA VAL A 107 -2.62 -17.38 -0.30
C VAL A 107 -2.20 -16.68 0.99
N GLY A 108 -0.93 -16.30 1.13
CA GLY A 108 -0.41 -15.56 2.27
C GLY A 108 -1.10 -14.20 2.44
N SER A 109 -1.31 -13.49 1.34
CA SER A 109 -2.05 -12.22 1.32
C SER A 109 -3.51 -12.40 1.75
N ALA A 110 -4.19 -13.45 1.28
CA ALA A 110 -5.57 -13.76 1.67
C ALA A 110 -5.68 -14.05 3.18
N ILE A 111 -4.77 -14.87 3.72
CA ILE A 111 -4.72 -15.17 5.16
C ILE A 111 -4.41 -13.90 5.97
N GLY A 112 -3.42 -13.12 5.51
CA GLY A 112 -3.06 -11.83 6.13
C GLY A 112 -4.24 -10.88 6.19
N THR A 113 -5.02 -10.78 5.11
CA THR A 113 -6.22 -9.94 5.04
C THR A 113 -7.30 -10.41 6.04
N LEU A 114 -7.53 -11.72 6.15
CA LEU A 114 -8.49 -12.27 7.11
C LEU A 114 -8.11 -11.95 8.56
N ILE A 115 -6.83 -11.93 8.88
CA ILE A 115 -6.33 -11.56 10.21
C ILE A 115 -6.36 -10.05 10.42
N SER A 116 -5.99 -9.28 9.41
CA SER A 116 -5.87 -7.82 9.53
C SER A 116 -7.23 -7.11 9.66
N ILE A 117 -8.31 -7.65 9.09
CA ILE A 117 -9.65 -7.06 9.20
C ILE A 117 -10.08 -6.92 10.67
N PRO A 118 -10.19 -7.99 11.48
CA PRO A 118 -10.56 -7.85 12.88
C PRO A 118 -9.53 -7.05 13.69
N LEU A 119 -8.24 -7.19 13.39
CA LEU A 119 -7.20 -6.42 14.04
C LEU A 119 -7.31 -4.92 13.76
N SER A 120 -7.69 -4.52 12.54
CA SER A 120 -7.88 -3.11 12.19
C SER A 120 -9.05 -2.48 12.96
N PHE A 121 -10.14 -3.19 13.19
CA PHE A 121 -11.23 -2.72 14.04
C PHE A 121 -10.80 -2.52 15.48
N LEU A 122 -10.02 -3.47 16.01
CA LEU A 122 -9.49 -3.36 17.37
C LEU A 122 -8.53 -2.17 17.50
N LEU A 123 -7.61 -2.01 16.55
CA LEU A 123 -6.68 -0.87 16.52
C LEU A 123 -7.41 0.46 16.34
N ALA A 124 -8.40 0.51 15.45
CA ALA A 124 -9.20 1.70 15.23
C ALA A 124 -9.92 2.13 16.52
N SER A 125 -10.54 1.20 17.24
CA SER A 125 -11.21 1.49 18.51
C SER A 125 -10.25 1.96 19.61
N LEU A 126 -9.02 1.45 19.62
CA LEU A 126 -7.98 1.85 20.56
C LEU A 126 -7.40 3.25 20.23
N LEU A 127 -7.25 3.55 18.93
CA LEU A 127 -6.66 4.81 18.46
C LEU A 127 -7.68 5.95 18.36
N LEU A 128 -8.97 5.63 18.25
CA LEU A 128 -10.03 6.65 18.12
C LEU A 128 -10.00 7.73 19.20
N PRO A 129 -9.80 7.43 20.50
CA PRO A 129 -9.70 8.45 21.55
C PRO A 129 -8.48 9.37 21.40
N MET A 130 -7.45 8.92 20.69
CA MET A 130 -6.22 9.66 20.44
C MET A 130 -6.20 10.33 19.05
N ALA A 131 -7.26 10.19 18.26
CA ALA A 131 -7.28 10.61 16.85
C ALA A 131 -6.98 12.10 16.69
N ASP A 132 -7.58 12.96 17.52
CA ASP A 132 -7.36 14.41 17.45
C ASP A 132 -5.93 14.79 17.87
N TRP A 133 -5.37 14.13 18.87
CA TRP A 133 -3.98 14.32 19.27
C TRP A 133 -3.00 13.89 18.18
N ILE A 134 -3.23 12.70 17.59
CA ILE A 134 -2.41 12.17 16.49
C ILE A 134 -2.48 13.11 15.28
N LYS A 135 -3.68 13.60 14.95
CA LYS A 135 -3.89 14.52 13.83
C LYS A 135 -3.15 15.84 14.03
N THR A 136 -3.19 16.39 15.25
CA THR A 136 -2.51 17.65 15.60
C THR A 136 -0.98 17.50 15.64
N HIS A 137 -0.46 16.31 15.98
CA HIS A 137 0.98 16.03 16.10
C HIS A 137 1.45 15.02 15.04
N SER A 138 0.80 15.00 13.88
CA SER A 138 1.08 14.02 12.80
C SER A 138 2.53 14.08 12.32
N ASP A 139 3.14 15.26 12.27
CA ASP A 139 4.54 15.49 11.94
C ASP A 139 5.49 14.77 12.91
N ILE A 140 5.26 14.90 14.22
CA ILE A 140 6.06 14.25 15.25
C ILE A 140 5.86 12.73 15.22
N VAL A 141 4.62 12.26 15.05
CA VAL A 141 4.28 10.83 14.99
C VAL A 141 4.94 10.18 13.78
N LEU A 142 4.90 10.84 12.62
CA LEU A 142 5.54 10.35 11.39
C LEU A 142 7.07 10.36 11.52
N ALA A 143 7.66 11.42 12.06
CA ALA A 143 9.10 11.50 12.29
C ALA A 143 9.58 10.41 13.26
N ALA A 144 8.88 10.22 14.38
CA ALA A 144 9.18 9.16 15.35
C ALA A 144 9.05 7.76 14.71
N GLY A 145 8.00 7.52 13.92
CA GLY A 145 7.80 6.27 13.18
C GLY A 145 8.94 5.99 12.20
N ALA A 146 9.38 6.99 11.44
CA ALA A 146 10.49 6.87 10.50
C ALA A 146 11.80 6.51 11.22
N VAL A 147 12.09 7.16 12.35
CA VAL A 147 13.27 6.86 13.17
C VAL A 147 13.21 5.44 13.74
N VAL A 148 12.07 5.02 14.27
CA VAL A 148 11.89 3.65 14.79
C VAL A 148 12.11 2.62 13.68
N LEU A 149 11.53 2.81 12.50
CA LEU A 149 11.73 1.92 11.34
C LEU A 149 13.19 1.87 10.89
N ALA A 150 13.90 3.01 10.90
CA ALA A 150 15.31 3.06 10.57
C ALA A 150 16.17 2.28 11.58
N LEU A 151 15.83 2.35 12.87
CA LEU A 151 16.53 1.63 13.94
C LEU A 151 16.28 0.11 13.88
N LEU A 152 15.13 -0.33 13.37
CA LEU A 152 14.82 -1.73 13.15
C LEU A 152 15.47 -2.29 11.88
N GLY A 153 15.95 -1.45 10.99
CA GLY A 153 16.62 -1.83 9.74
C GLY A 153 17.97 -2.51 9.97
N LYS A 154 18.40 -3.34 9.01
CA LYS A 154 19.67 -4.09 9.05
C LYS A 154 20.89 -3.16 9.13
N ASN A 155 20.84 -2.02 8.46
CA ASN A 155 21.90 -0.98 8.45
C ASN A 155 21.41 0.32 9.10
N ARG A 156 21.28 0.29 10.42
CA ARG A 156 20.70 1.37 11.25
C ARG A 156 21.29 2.75 10.95
N ILE A 157 22.62 2.86 10.89
CA ILE A 157 23.32 4.12 10.66
C ILE A 157 23.03 4.66 9.26
N LEU A 158 23.12 3.81 8.24
CA LEU A 158 22.83 4.21 6.85
C LEU A 158 21.38 4.64 6.68
N SER A 159 20.44 3.91 7.29
CA SER A 159 19.01 4.26 7.26
C SER A 159 18.74 5.60 7.93
N LEU A 160 19.34 5.87 9.09
CA LEU A 160 19.20 7.16 9.79
C LEU A 160 19.81 8.32 8.99
N VAL A 161 21.01 8.11 8.44
CA VAL A 161 21.69 9.13 7.64
C VAL A 161 20.94 9.44 6.34
N SER A 162 20.25 8.46 5.74
CA SER A 162 19.48 8.67 4.50
C SER A 162 18.15 9.39 4.71
N ILE A 163 17.55 9.31 5.90
CA ILE A 163 16.26 9.97 6.20
C ILE A 163 16.41 11.51 6.11
N LEU A 164 17.50 12.05 6.64
CA LEU A 164 17.68 13.50 6.74
C LEU A 164 17.77 14.20 5.37
N PRO A 165 18.63 13.75 4.41
CA PRO A 165 18.66 14.35 3.07
C PRO A 165 17.35 14.14 2.31
N MET A 166 16.69 12.99 2.45
CA MET A 166 15.39 12.73 1.81
C MET A 166 14.31 13.67 2.34
N ALA A 167 14.22 13.85 3.65
CA ALA A 167 13.28 14.79 4.26
C ALA A 167 13.52 16.23 3.79
N LEU A 168 14.78 16.68 3.72
CA LEU A 168 15.14 18.00 3.21
C LEU A 168 14.80 18.18 1.72
N LEU A 169 15.05 17.16 0.89
CA LEU A 169 14.69 17.19 -0.53
C LEU A 169 13.17 17.29 -0.73
N PHE A 170 12.37 16.50 0.01
CA PHE A 170 10.92 16.58 -0.07
C PHE A 170 10.39 17.92 0.42
N GLN A 171 10.96 18.46 1.50
CA GLN A 171 10.56 19.76 2.01
C GLN A 171 10.92 20.89 1.05
N ALA A 172 12.09 20.85 0.45
CA ALA A 172 12.50 21.80 -0.60
C ALA A 172 11.56 21.72 -1.81
N LEU A 173 11.18 20.50 -2.25
CA LEU A 173 10.26 20.32 -3.37
C LEU A 173 8.87 20.89 -3.09
N ILE A 174 8.35 20.72 -1.86
CA ILE A 174 7.04 21.28 -1.45
C ILE A 174 7.04 22.79 -1.39
N ILE A 175 8.18 23.41 -1.05
CA ILE A 175 8.30 24.88 -0.98
C ILE A 175 8.39 25.51 -2.37
N TYR A 176 8.93 24.76 -3.37
CA TYR A 176 9.13 25.25 -4.74
C TYR A 176 7.99 24.91 -5.71
N LEU A 177 7.03 24.06 -5.32
CA LEU A 177 5.80 23.73 -6.07
C LEU A 177 4.60 24.55 -5.59
#